data_f4ead4cd8b217889a550d4a0bf7aabc1
#
_entry.id   f4ead4cd8b217889a550d4a0bf7aabc1
#
_cell.length_a   1.000
_cell.length_b   1.000
_cell.length_c   1.000
_cell.angle_alpha   90.00
_cell.angle_beta   90.00
_cell.angle_gamma   90.00
#
_symmetry.space_group_name_H-M   'P 1'
#
loop_
_entity.id
_entity.type
_entity.pdbx_description
1 polymer ?
#
loop_
_entity_poly.entity_id
_entity_poly.type
_entity_poly.pdbx_seq_one_letter_code
_entity_poly.pdbx_strand_id
1 'polypeptide(L)'
;MDFSAIDWQRPWLAHLRDLGAQLATSPDWIAAASALASERGLTNSTHLPIVFVPQDLLPTSIGYEAHIHATGQVPTRHNLHDFFNALIWLHFPATKRMLNQLQAREIHRHPSRNLRGEQRDAATLFDENAAIFVSRKPSMTTLLAQRQWNTLLLADATRFHAECQVILFGHALLEKLIQPYKSITAHVWPLHFHDLESEDRGQLSLPLLDEVVATMVAPGFVSRDFHHLPILGVPGWWQGQDEAFYADASVFRPPKMTQA
;
A
#
# COMPACT_ATOMS: atom_id res chain seq x y z
N MET A 1 15.19 -18.48 -1.62
CA MET A 1 13.75 -18.23 -1.37
C MET A 1 13.00 -18.67 -2.62
N ASP A 2 11.82 -19.27 -2.46
CA ASP A 2 10.98 -19.69 -3.59
C ASP A 2 9.88 -18.65 -3.85
N PHE A 3 9.89 -18.07 -5.05
CA PHE A 3 8.89 -17.08 -5.49
C PHE A 3 7.84 -17.69 -6.42
N SER A 4 7.86 -19.02 -6.63
CA SER A 4 6.94 -19.72 -7.55
C SER A 4 5.45 -19.58 -7.15
N ALA A 5 5.19 -19.27 -5.88
CA ALA A 5 3.85 -19.03 -5.38
C ALA A 5 3.24 -17.68 -5.88
N ILE A 6 4.04 -16.77 -6.43
CA ILE A 6 3.57 -15.46 -6.89
C ILE A 6 3.04 -15.59 -8.32
N ASP A 7 1.72 -15.50 -8.48
CA ASP A 7 1.09 -15.37 -9.79
C ASP A 7 1.09 -13.90 -10.23
N TRP A 8 2.14 -13.49 -10.94
CA TRP A 8 2.31 -12.13 -11.44
C TRP A 8 1.23 -11.67 -12.42
N GLN A 9 0.36 -12.57 -12.91
CA GLN A 9 -0.76 -12.21 -13.79
C GLN A 9 -1.97 -11.71 -13.00
N ARG A 10 -1.95 -11.80 -11.67
CA ARG A 10 -3.03 -11.28 -10.83
C ARG A 10 -3.20 -9.78 -11.03
N PRO A 11 -4.45 -9.29 -11.25
CA PRO A 11 -4.71 -7.89 -11.58
C PRO A 11 -4.20 -6.91 -10.50
N TRP A 12 -4.24 -7.31 -9.23
CA TRP A 12 -3.77 -6.49 -8.11
C TRP A 12 -2.24 -6.36 -8.02
N LEU A 13 -1.48 -7.17 -8.78
CA LEU A 13 -0.03 -7.06 -8.89
C LEU A 13 0.42 -6.32 -10.15
N ALA A 14 -0.49 -5.82 -10.98
CA ALA A 14 -0.18 -5.25 -12.28
C ALA A 14 0.89 -4.14 -12.22
N HIS A 15 0.82 -3.28 -11.20
CA HIS A 15 1.76 -2.17 -11.01
C HIS A 15 3.15 -2.60 -10.51
N LEU A 16 3.28 -3.82 -9.95
CA LEU A 16 4.53 -4.38 -9.44
C LEU A 16 5.13 -5.45 -10.36
N ARG A 17 4.38 -5.90 -11.37
CA ARG A 17 4.65 -7.11 -12.15
C ARG A 17 6.06 -7.16 -12.71
N ASP A 18 6.43 -6.17 -13.51
CA ASP A 18 7.65 -6.23 -14.30
C ASP A 18 8.89 -6.25 -13.39
N LEU A 19 8.97 -5.32 -12.47
CA LEU A 19 10.08 -5.23 -11.53
C LEU A 19 10.08 -6.40 -10.53
N GLY A 20 8.89 -6.79 -10.05
CA GLY A 20 8.75 -7.90 -9.13
C GLY A 20 9.18 -9.23 -9.75
N ALA A 21 8.76 -9.52 -10.99
CA ALA A 21 9.18 -10.71 -11.71
C ALA A 21 10.70 -10.69 -11.98
N GLN A 22 11.26 -9.55 -12.35
CA GLN A 22 12.70 -9.38 -12.54
C GLN A 22 13.48 -9.68 -11.25
N LEU A 23 13.10 -9.07 -10.13
CA LEU A 23 13.76 -9.30 -8.84
C LEU A 23 13.62 -10.74 -8.35
N ALA A 24 12.44 -11.35 -8.55
CA ALA A 24 12.20 -12.75 -8.17
C ALA A 24 13.09 -13.76 -8.89
N THR A 25 13.65 -13.42 -10.06
CA THR A 25 14.60 -14.27 -10.79
C THR A 25 16.05 -14.06 -10.37
N SER A 26 16.34 -13.04 -9.55
CA SER A 26 17.70 -12.77 -9.09
C SER A 26 18.17 -13.79 -8.05
N PRO A 27 19.37 -14.34 -8.17
CA PRO A 27 19.96 -15.21 -7.15
C PRO A 27 20.07 -14.54 -5.78
N ASP A 28 20.36 -13.24 -5.77
CA ASP A 28 20.37 -12.38 -4.59
C ASP A 28 19.48 -11.14 -4.85
N TRP A 29 18.20 -11.30 -4.57
CA TRP A 29 17.23 -10.24 -4.80
C TRP A 29 17.43 -9.03 -3.86
N ILE A 30 18.05 -9.23 -2.68
CA ILE A 30 18.32 -8.13 -1.73
C ILE A 30 19.40 -7.22 -2.32
N ALA A 31 20.50 -7.81 -2.80
CA ALA A 31 21.55 -7.05 -3.48
C ALA A 31 21.03 -6.38 -4.77
N ALA A 32 20.19 -7.08 -5.55
CA ALA A 32 19.57 -6.52 -6.75
C ALA A 32 18.64 -5.34 -6.43
N ALA A 33 17.82 -5.44 -5.38
CA ALA A 33 16.97 -4.34 -4.91
C ALA A 33 17.80 -3.12 -4.46
N SER A 34 18.92 -3.35 -3.75
CA SER A 34 19.85 -2.28 -3.35
C SER A 34 20.50 -1.60 -4.55
N ALA A 35 20.90 -2.37 -5.57
CA ALA A 35 21.44 -1.81 -6.81
C ALA A 35 20.43 -0.91 -7.52
N LEU A 36 19.18 -1.34 -7.64
CA LEU A 36 18.09 -0.55 -8.21
C LEU A 36 17.77 0.71 -7.40
N ALA A 37 17.78 0.62 -6.07
CA ALA A 37 17.59 1.79 -5.20
C ALA A 37 18.72 2.82 -5.42
N SER A 38 19.96 2.36 -5.53
CA SER A 38 21.12 3.21 -5.83
C SER A 38 21.04 3.84 -7.22
N GLU A 39 20.72 3.05 -8.26
CA GLU A 39 20.55 3.53 -9.63
C GLU A 39 19.50 4.64 -9.74
N ARG A 40 18.40 4.49 -9.00
CA ARG A 40 17.29 5.47 -8.94
C ARG A 40 17.56 6.62 -7.97
N GLY A 41 18.67 6.64 -7.26
CA GLY A 41 19.04 7.66 -6.29
C GLY A 41 18.09 7.75 -5.09
N LEU A 42 17.52 6.61 -4.65
CA LEU A 42 16.57 6.62 -3.54
C LEU A 42 17.26 7.02 -2.22
N THR A 43 16.63 7.92 -1.49
CA THR A 43 17.12 8.39 -0.18
C THR A 43 16.01 8.40 0.87
N ASN A 44 16.40 8.31 2.15
CA ASN A 44 15.50 8.61 3.24
C ASN A 44 15.31 10.15 3.43
N SER A 45 14.57 10.56 4.45
CA SER A 45 14.29 11.99 4.72
C SER A 45 15.51 12.78 5.25
N THR A 46 16.59 12.11 5.62
CA THR A 46 17.88 12.72 6.00
C THR A 46 18.91 12.67 4.86
N HIS A 47 18.45 12.38 3.62
CA HIS A 47 19.26 12.29 2.40
C HIS A 47 20.29 11.17 2.38
N LEU A 48 20.19 10.17 3.27
CA LEU A 48 21.03 8.99 3.24
C LEU A 48 20.48 8.00 2.19
N PRO A 49 21.38 7.35 1.39
CA PRO A 49 20.97 6.38 0.39
C PRO A 49 20.18 5.21 1.02
N ILE A 50 19.13 4.77 0.34
CA ILE A 50 18.41 3.55 0.72
C ILE A 50 19.20 2.34 0.27
N VAL A 51 19.48 1.45 1.22
CA VAL A 51 20.19 0.18 0.97
C VAL A 51 19.46 -0.93 1.73
N PHE A 52 19.05 -1.99 1.03
CA PHE A 52 18.51 -3.18 1.67
C PHE A 52 19.65 -4.03 2.22
N VAL A 53 19.60 -4.34 3.50
CA VAL A 53 20.68 -5.03 4.22
C VAL A 53 20.13 -6.25 4.96
N PRO A 54 20.96 -7.28 5.25
CA PRO A 54 20.52 -8.39 6.08
C PRO A 54 19.95 -7.94 7.45
N GLN A 55 18.87 -8.61 7.90
CA GLN A 55 18.15 -8.26 9.14
C GLN A 55 19.04 -8.29 10.39
N ASP A 56 20.09 -9.11 10.44
CA ASP A 56 21.03 -9.21 11.56
C ASP A 56 21.90 -7.98 11.74
N LEU A 57 21.94 -7.08 10.77
CA LEU A 57 22.58 -5.76 10.91
C LEU A 57 21.72 -4.75 11.68
N LEU A 58 20.46 -5.08 11.99
CA LEU A 58 19.63 -4.24 12.86
C LEU A 58 20.02 -4.42 14.34
N PRO A 59 20.55 -3.39 15.02
CA PRO A 59 20.87 -3.49 16.43
C PRO A 59 19.61 -3.76 17.27
N THR A 60 19.69 -4.67 18.24
CA THR A 60 18.56 -5.07 19.09
C THR A 60 18.00 -3.93 19.95
N SER A 61 18.79 -2.88 20.18
CA SER A 61 18.41 -1.70 20.97
C SER A 61 17.64 -0.65 20.17
N ILE A 62 17.64 -0.72 18.84
CA ILE A 62 17.05 0.30 17.94
C ILE A 62 15.83 -0.28 17.24
N GLY A 63 14.74 0.50 17.16
CA GLY A 63 13.56 0.11 16.40
C GLY A 63 13.81 0.22 14.88
N TYR A 64 13.14 -0.64 14.09
CA TYR A 64 13.28 -0.75 12.65
C TYR A 64 13.20 0.62 11.94
N GLU A 65 12.13 1.39 12.16
CA GLU A 65 11.93 2.69 11.53
C GLU A 65 12.96 3.73 11.94
N ALA A 66 13.37 3.72 13.21
CA ALA A 66 14.41 4.60 13.70
C ALA A 66 15.78 4.28 13.07
N HIS A 67 16.06 3.00 12.83
CA HIS A 67 17.27 2.57 12.14
C HIS A 67 17.31 3.06 10.68
N ILE A 68 16.23 2.84 9.93
CA ILE A 68 16.11 3.31 8.53
C ILE A 68 16.28 4.83 8.46
N HIS A 69 15.63 5.57 9.37
CA HIS A 69 15.73 7.02 9.41
C HIS A 69 17.16 7.50 9.69
N ALA A 70 17.87 6.82 10.59
CA ALA A 70 19.23 7.21 11.00
C ALA A 70 20.31 6.81 9.98
N THR A 71 20.09 5.74 9.18
CA THR A 71 21.17 5.12 8.39
C THR A 71 20.86 4.98 6.90
N GLY A 72 19.61 5.04 6.48
CA GLY A 72 19.15 4.65 5.15
C GLY A 72 19.13 3.13 4.93
N GLN A 73 19.60 2.33 5.88
CA GLN A 73 19.63 0.88 5.77
C GLN A 73 18.24 0.30 6.09
N VAL A 74 17.72 -0.53 5.21
CA VAL A 74 16.44 -1.24 5.36
C VAL A 74 16.74 -2.70 5.70
N PRO A 75 16.65 -3.10 6.99
CA PRO A 75 16.90 -4.47 7.42
C PRO A 75 15.90 -5.42 6.78
N THR A 76 16.40 -6.45 6.10
CA THR A 76 15.63 -7.25 5.15
C THR A 76 15.93 -8.74 5.35
N ARG A 77 14.87 -9.55 5.46
CA ARG A 77 14.94 -11.01 5.53
C ARG A 77 14.60 -11.63 4.17
N HIS A 78 15.03 -12.86 3.96
CA HIS A 78 14.63 -13.65 2.79
C HIS A 78 13.23 -14.25 2.98
N ASN A 79 12.17 -13.41 2.94
CA ASN A 79 10.76 -13.81 3.00
C ASN A 79 9.89 -12.95 2.08
N LEU A 80 8.65 -13.35 1.83
CA LEU A 80 7.71 -12.63 0.95
C LEU A 80 7.34 -11.25 1.50
N HIS A 81 7.20 -11.12 2.80
CA HIS A 81 6.89 -9.87 3.48
C HIS A 81 7.92 -8.78 3.13
N ASP A 82 9.20 -9.07 3.37
CA ASP A 82 10.28 -8.12 3.15
C ASP A 82 10.56 -7.90 1.65
N PHE A 83 10.30 -8.92 0.81
CA PHE A 83 10.34 -8.79 -0.64
C PHE A 83 9.30 -7.78 -1.15
N PHE A 84 8.04 -7.89 -0.71
CA PHE A 84 7.03 -6.91 -1.07
C PHE A 84 7.33 -5.53 -0.47
N ASN A 85 7.86 -5.45 0.75
CA ASN A 85 8.31 -4.19 1.31
C ASN A 85 9.39 -3.51 0.44
N ALA A 86 10.36 -4.27 -0.06
CA ALA A 86 11.37 -3.75 -0.99
C ALA A 86 10.75 -3.27 -2.31
N LEU A 87 9.80 -4.02 -2.88
CA LEU A 87 9.06 -3.58 -4.07
C LEU A 87 8.31 -2.27 -3.84
N ILE A 88 7.68 -2.10 -2.68
CA ILE A 88 6.98 -0.85 -2.35
C ILE A 88 7.96 0.30 -2.19
N TRP A 89 9.13 0.11 -1.57
CA TRP A 89 10.18 1.12 -1.53
C TRP A 89 10.63 1.55 -2.95
N LEU A 90 10.73 0.61 -3.88
CA LEU A 90 11.16 0.88 -5.25
C LEU A 90 10.08 1.56 -6.11
N HIS A 91 8.79 1.36 -5.82
CA HIS A 91 7.69 1.93 -6.59
C HIS A 91 7.12 3.23 -5.98
N PHE A 92 7.21 3.36 -4.64
CA PHE A 92 6.64 4.45 -3.86
C PHE A 92 7.69 5.07 -2.91
N PRO A 93 8.87 5.47 -3.43
CA PRO A 93 9.97 5.96 -2.59
C PRO A 93 9.64 7.23 -1.83
N ALA A 94 8.87 8.16 -2.41
CA ALA A 94 8.48 9.39 -1.75
C ALA A 94 7.54 9.11 -0.57
N THR A 95 6.53 8.28 -0.78
CA THR A 95 5.60 7.86 0.28
C THR A 95 6.31 7.10 1.40
N LYS A 96 7.16 6.12 1.06
CA LYS A 96 7.93 5.36 2.06
C LYS A 96 8.86 6.27 2.88
N ARG A 97 9.53 7.20 2.23
CA ARG A 97 10.36 8.22 2.90
C ARG A 97 9.56 9.04 3.91
N MET A 98 8.35 9.49 3.52
CA MET A 98 7.49 10.29 4.38
C MET A 98 6.92 9.48 5.55
N LEU A 99 6.51 8.23 5.32
CA LEU A 99 6.06 7.32 6.38
C LEU A 99 7.18 7.05 7.40
N ASN A 100 8.39 6.74 6.93
CA ASN A 100 9.55 6.54 7.80
C ASN A 100 9.85 7.80 8.63
N GLN A 101 9.83 8.98 8.01
CA GLN A 101 10.02 10.24 8.71
C GLN A 101 8.94 10.48 9.78
N LEU A 102 7.66 10.23 9.46
CA LEU A 102 6.56 10.38 10.38
C LEU A 102 6.72 9.44 11.58
N GLN A 103 7.01 8.17 11.33
CA GLN A 103 7.22 7.18 12.39
C GLN A 103 8.44 7.52 13.27
N ALA A 104 9.56 7.95 12.67
CA ALA A 104 10.74 8.35 13.40
C ALA A 104 10.47 9.58 14.31
N ARG A 105 9.72 10.57 13.81
CA ARG A 105 9.29 11.73 14.63
C ARG A 105 8.42 11.30 15.81
N GLU A 106 7.48 10.41 15.61
CA GLU A 106 6.58 9.92 16.66
C GLU A 106 7.34 9.07 17.71
N ILE A 107 8.30 8.26 17.28
CA ILE A 107 9.19 7.52 18.20
C ILE A 107 10.00 8.50 19.07
N HIS A 108 10.49 9.58 18.47
CA HIS A 108 11.26 10.59 19.22
C HIS A 108 10.40 11.38 20.21
N ARG A 109 9.14 11.70 19.84
CA ARG A 109 8.19 12.40 20.72
C ARG A 109 7.70 11.53 21.88
N HIS A 110 7.59 10.23 21.67
CA HIS A 110 7.06 9.26 22.63
C HIS A 110 8.01 8.08 22.82
N PRO A 111 9.15 8.28 23.55
CA PRO A 111 10.16 7.24 23.70
C PRO A 111 9.71 6.04 24.54
N SER A 112 8.61 6.17 25.30
CA SER A 112 8.06 5.04 26.04
C SER A 112 7.39 4.04 25.10
N ARG A 113 7.91 2.81 25.01
CA ARG A 113 7.40 1.72 24.13
C ARG A 113 5.92 1.36 24.35
N ASN A 114 5.32 1.79 25.46
CA ASN A 114 3.97 1.40 25.88
C ASN A 114 2.85 2.33 25.37
N LEU A 115 3.17 3.50 24.79
CA LEU A 115 2.19 4.43 24.22
C LEU A 115 2.55 4.67 22.76
N ARG A 116 2.02 3.83 21.86
CA ARG A 116 2.00 4.14 20.43
C ARG A 116 0.98 5.25 20.21
N GLY A 117 1.40 6.36 19.62
CA GLY A 117 0.48 7.42 19.25
C GLY A 117 -0.39 7.02 18.05
N GLU A 118 -1.60 7.59 17.96
CA GLU A 118 -2.55 7.31 16.86
C GLU A 118 -1.94 7.46 15.47
N GLN A 119 -1.04 8.44 15.29
CA GLN A 119 -0.35 8.67 14.01
C GLN A 119 0.63 7.53 13.66
N ARG A 120 1.34 7.00 14.66
CA ARG A 120 2.25 5.88 14.43
C ARG A 120 1.50 4.60 14.09
N ASP A 121 0.38 4.35 14.77
CA ASP A 121 -0.47 3.18 14.48
C ASP A 121 -1.08 3.29 13.08
N ALA A 122 -1.55 4.49 12.71
CA ALA A 122 -2.07 4.74 11.37
C ALA A 122 -0.99 4.59 10.29
N ALA A 123 0.23 5.10 10.52
CA ALA A 123 1.35 4.95 9.60
C ALA A 123 1.75 3.49 9.40
N THR A 124 1.79 2.70 10.50
CA THR A 124 2.03 1.26 10.43
C THR A 124 0.91 0.57 9.64
N LEU A 125 -0.35 0.90 9.93
CA LEU A 125 -1.51 0.34 9.23
C LEU A 125 -1.49 0.65 7.74
N PHE A 126 -1.09 1.88 7.37
CA PHE A 126 -0.94 2.27 5.98
C PHE A 126 0.17 1.46 5.29
N ASP A 127 1.34 1.39 5.89
CA ASP A 127 2.49 0.67 5.36
C ASP A 127 2.23 -0.84 5.18
N GLU A 128 1.47 -1.42 6.09
CA GLU A 128 1.17 -2.86 6.10
C GLU A 128 -0.03 -3.25 5.24
N ASN A 129 -1.12 -2.48 5.26
CA ASN A 129 -2.42 -2.97 4.78
C ASN A 129 -3.20 -1.95 3.94
N ALA A 130 -2.53 -0.94 3.36
CA ALA A 130 -3.22 0.07 2.59
C ALA A 130 -3.42 -0.28 1.12
N ALA A 131 -4.49 0.30 0.56
CA ALA A 131 -4.69 0.48 -0.86
C ALA A 131 -5.08 1.94 -1.13
N ILE A 132 -4.71 2.44 -2.30
CA ILE A 132 -5.05 3.78 -2.76
C ILE A 132 -6.23 3.63 -3.73
N PHE A 133 -7.34 4.30 -3.44
CA PHE A 133 -8.53 4.32 -4.29
C PHE A 133 -8.56 5.64 -5.05
N VAL A 134 -8.16 5.61 -6.30
CA VAL A 134 -8.17 6.78 -7.18
C VAL A 134 -9.51 6.84 -7.90
N SER A 135 -10.19 7.99 -7.84
CA SER A 135 -11.50 8.17 -8.46
C SER A 135 -11.54 9.43 -9.33
N ARG A 136 -12.11 9.31 -10.54
CA ARG A 136 -12.40 10.46 -11.42
C ARG A 136 -13.62 11.26 -10.97
N LYS A 137 -14.48 10.66 -10.12
CA LYS A 137 -15.74 11.28 -9.66
C LYS A 137 -15.91 11.20 -8.16
N PRO A 138 -16.20 12.30 -7.50
CA PRO A 138 -16.46 12.33 -6.05
C PRO A 138 -17.56 11.37 -5.60
N SER A 139 -18.55 11.08 -6.48
CA SER A 139 -19.62 10.12 -6.19
C SER A 139 -19.10 8.72 -5.90
N MET A 140 -18.02 8.28 -6.53
CA MET A 140 -17.45 6.94 -6.30
C MET A 140 -16.80 6.85 -4.92
N THR A 141 -16.11 7.90 -4.48
CA THR A 141 -15.58 7.99 -3.11
C THR A 141 -16.71 8.03 -2.08
N THR A 142 -17.81 8.72 -2.38
CA THR A 142 -19.00 8.72 -1.52
C THR A 142 -19.60 7.32 -1.38
N LEU A 143 -19.72 6.56 -2.49
CA LEU A 143 -20.20 5.17 -2.45
C LEU A 143 -19.29 4.27 -1.61
N LEU A 144 -17.97 4.43 -1.72
CA LEU A 144 -16.98 3.73 -0.90
C LEU A 144 -17.19 4.05 0.60
N ALA A 145 -17.25 5.34 0.95
CA ALA A 145 -17.42 5.80 2.31
C ALA A 145 -18.72 5.30 2.94
N GLN A 146 -19.80 5.28 2.16
CA GLN A 146 -21.11 4.80 2.54
C GLN A 146 -21.30 3.28 2.45
N ARG A 147 -20.26 2.55 2.00
CA ARG A 147 -20.29 1.09 1.81
C ARG A 147 -21.44 0.63 0.92
N GLN A 148 -21.73 1.39 -0.10
CA GLN A 148 -22.76 1.08 -1.10
C GLN A 148 -22.21 0.07 -2.12
N TRP A 149 -21.90 -1.14 -1.63
CA TRP A 149 -21.12 -2.14 -2.37
C TRP A 149 -21.76 -2.53 -3.70
N ASN A 150 -23.06 -2.78 -3.72
CA ASN A 150 -23.77 -3.15 -4.95
C ASN A 150 -23.68 -2.04 -5.99
N THR A 151 -23.87 -0.79 -5.60
CA THR A 151 -23.79 0.36 -6.52
C THR A 151 -22.36 0.63 -6.96
N LEU A 152 -21.39 0.46 -6.05
CA LEU A 152 -19.98 0.73 -6.34
C LEU A 152 -19.33 -0.35 -7.20
N LEU A 153 -19.58 -1.64 -6.89
CA LEU A 153 -18.77 -2.76 -7.37
C LEU A 153 -19.55 -3.71 -8.32
N LEU A 154 -20.86 -3.87 -8.10
CA LEU A 154 -21.66 -4.86 -8.85
C LEU A 154 -22.43 -4.25 -10.01
N ALA A 155 -23.11 -3.12 -9.80
CA ALA A 155 -24.11 -2.62 -10.74
C ALA A 155 -23.55 -2.26 -12.12
N ASP A 156 -22.29 -1.80 -12.18
CA ASP A 156 -21.64 -1.42 -13.43
C ASP A 156 -20.10 -1.54 -13.33
N ALA A 157 -19.59 -2.74 -13.61
CA ALA A 157 -18.14 -2.98 -13.62
C ALA A 157 -17.41 -2.14 -14.67
N THR A 158 -18.03 -1.85 -15.82
CA THR A 158 -17.44 -0.99 -16.86
C THR A 158 -17.27 0.43 -16.34
N ARG A 159 -18.29 0.96 -15.67
CA ARG A 159 -18.21 2.27 -15.01
C ARG A 159 -17.14 2.28 -13.94
N PHE A 160 -17.05 1.24 -13.11
CA PHE A 160 -16.00 1.16 -12.10
C PHE A 160 -14.62 1.31 -12.73
N HIS A 161 -14.31 0.53 -13.76
CA HIS A 161 -13.00 0.59 -14.43
C HIS A 161 -12.75 1.90 -15.19
N ALA A 162 -13.79 2.56 -15.66
CA ALA A 162 -13.66 3.88 -16.30
C ALA A 162 -13.41 5.01 -15.29
N GLU A 163 -13.97 4.89 -14.09
CA GLU A 163 -13.99 5.97 -13.09
C GLU A 163 -13.04 5.75 -11.91
N CYS A 164 -12.60 4.50 -11.68
CA CYS A 164 -11.83 4.14 -10.49
C CYS A 164 -10.62 3.27 -10.83
N GLN A 165 -9.57 3.43 -10.01
CA GLN A 165 -8.44 2.52 -9.94
C GLN A 165 -8.12 2.20 -8.49
N VAL A 166 -7.70 0.96 -8.23
CA VAL A 166 -7.25 0.52 -6.90
C VAL A 166 -5.80 0.06 -7.03
N ILE A 167 -4.91 0.72 -6.30
CA ILE A 167 -3.48 0.44 -6.29
C ILE A 167 -3.10 -0.06 -4.90
N LEU A 168 -2.55 -1.25 -4.81
CA LEU A 168 -2.10 -1.81 -3.53
C LEU A 168 -0.76 -1.18 -3.13
N PHE A 169 -0.69 -0.77 -1.87
CA PHE A 169 0.51 -0.21 -1.26
C PHE A 169 1.01 -1.09 -0.11
N GLY A 170 0.11 -1.57 0.74
CA GLY A 170 0.45 -2.33 1.94
C GLY A 170 1.19 -3.64 1.62
N HIS A 171 2.43 -3.77 2.07
CA HIS A 171 3.26 -4.93 1.74
C HIS A 171 2.78 -6.22 2.41
N ALA A 172 2.21 -6.17 3.63
CA ALA A 172 1.59 -7.35 4.25
C ALA A 172 0.25 -7.72 3.58
N LEU A 173 -0.48 -6.75 3.02
CA LEU A 173 -1.66 -7.02 2.20
C LEU A 173 -1.27 -7.78 0.92
N LEU A 174 -0.18 -7.37 0.26
CA LEU A 174 0.36 -8.04 -0.92
C LEU A 174 0.78 -9.48 -0.59
N GLU A 175 1.47 -9.69 0.53
CA GLU A 175 1.84 -11.02 1.01
C GLU A 175 0.59 -11.90 1.23
N LYS A 176 -0.45 -11.41 1.90
CA LYS A 176 -1.71 -12.14 2.11
C LYS A 176 -2.39 -12.54 0.81
N LEU A 177 -2.29 -11.70 -0.22
CA LEU A 177 -2.89 -11.92 -1.53
C LEU A 177 -2.15 -12.96 -2.40
N ILE A 178 -1.05 -13.53 -1.92
CA ILE A 178 -0.43 -14.71 -2.53
C ILE A 178 -1.31 -15.95 -2.33
N GLN A 179 -1.99 -16.06 -1.19
CA GLN A 179 -3.02 -17.06 -0.92
C GLN A 179 -4.36 -16.35 -0.66
N PRO A 180 -5.01 -15.85 -1.71
CA PRO A 180 -6.15 -14.96 -1.56
C PRO A 180 -7.37 -15.69 -1.00
N TYR A 181 -8.10 -15.00 -0.12
CA TYR A 181 -9.40 -15.42 0.41
C TYR A 181 -10.36 -14.24 0.50
N LYS A 182 -11.65 -14.51 0.31
CA LYS A 182 -12.71 -13.52 0.06
C LYS A 182 -12.73 -12.34 1.05
N SER A 183 -12.44 -12.59 2.34
CA SER A 183 -12.58 -11.57 3.40
C SER A 183 -11.35 -10.68 3.60
N ILE A 184 -10.32 -10.77 2.74
CA ILE A 184 -9.20 -9.83 2.78
C ILE A 184 -9.72 -8.41 2.55
N THR A 185 -9.44 -7.53 3.50
CA THR A 185 -9.91 -6.14 3.48
C THR A 185 -8.72 -5.20 3.60
N ALA A 186 -8.66 -4.22 2.70
CA ALA A 186 -7.67 -3.14 2.72
C ALA A 186 -8.18 -1.93 3.51
N HIS A 187 -7.23 -1.16 4.07
CA HIS A 187 -7.45 0.20 4.53
C HIS A 187 -7.22 1.15 3.35
N VAL A 188 -8.26 1.84 2.93
CA VAL A 188 -8.26 2.57 1.67
C VAL A 188 -8.17 4.06 1.92
N TRP A 189 -7.19 4.69 1.26
CA TRP A 189 -7.12 6.16 1.18
C TRP A 189 -7.69 6.61 -0.15
N PRO A 190 -8.79 7.39 -0.14
CA PRO A 190 -9.39 7.90 -1.37
C PRO A 190 -8.64 9.11 -1.90
N LEU A 191 -8.41 9.12 -3.21
CA LEU A 191 -7.85 10.24 -3.97
C LEU A 191 -8.77 10.61 -5.13
N HIS A 192 -8.78 11.89 -5.48
CA HIS A 192 -9.45 12.34 -6.69
C HIS A 192 -8.46 12.50 -7.84
N PHE A 193 -8.86 12.05 -9.02
CA PHE A 193 -7.97 12.01 -10.19
C PHE A 193 -7.51 13.40 -10.66
N HIS A 194 -8.30 14.47 -10.45
CA HIS A 194 -7.89 15.82 -10.78
C HIS A 194 -6.74 16.33 -9.91
N ASP A 195 -6.50 15.72 -8.75
CA ASP A 195 -5.33 15.99 -7.93
C ASP A 195 -4.04 15.39 -8.53
N LEU A 196 -4.20 14.60 -9.60
CA LEU A 196 -3.17 13.85 -10.31
C LEU A 196 -3.02 14.32 -11.76
N GLU A 197 -3.32 15.59 -12.06
CA GLU A 197 -3.28 16.13 -13.43
C GLU A 197 -1.90 15.92 -14.07
N SER A 198 -1.80 14.86 -14.88
CA SER A 198 -0.75 14.72 -15.89
C SER A 198 -1.29 15.18 -17.23
N GLU A 199 -0.46 15.81 -18.05
CA GLU A 199 -0.78 16.25 -19.41
C GLU A 199 -1.21 15.09 -20.33
N ASP A 200 -0.93 13.84 -19.94
CA ASP A 200 -1.33 12.63 -20.63
C ASP A 200 -2.72 12.17 -20.15
N ARG A 201 -3.71 12.50 -20.93
CA ARG A 201 -5.12 12.16 -20.70
C ARG A 201 -5.33 10.64 -20.68
N GLY A 202 -5.31 10.02 -19.50
CA GLY A 202 -5.90 8.70 -19.34
C GLY A 202 -5.14 7.65 -18.54
N GLN A 203 -3.84 7.76 -18.32
CA GLN A 203 -3.10 6.80 -17.49
C GLN A 203 -2.60 7.44 -16.20
N LEU A 204 -2.83 6.75 -15.08
CA LEU A 204 -2.26 7.12 -13.79
C LEU A 204 -0.76 6.84 -13.81
N SER A 205 0.05 7.88 -13.67
CA SER A 205 1.49 7.73 -13.49
C SER A 205 1.79 7.33 -12.04
N LEU A 206 2.42 6.17 -11.81
CA LEU A 206 2.83 5.75 -10.47
C LEU A 206 3.78 6.76 -9.78
N PRO A 207 4.78 7.35 -10.46
CA PRO A 207 5.60 8.41 -9.86
C PRO A 207 4.78 9.61 -9.38
N LEU A 208 3.82 10.08 -10.18
CA LEU A 208 2.95 11.19 -9.77
C LEU A 208 2.06 10.79 -8.59
N LEU A 209 1.50 9.58 -8.61
CA LEU A 209 0.72 9.04 -7.49
C LEU A 209 1.56 9.00 -6.21
N ASP A 210 2.81 8.55 -6.29
CA ASP A 210 3.71 8.49 -5.14
C ASP A 210 3.95 9.88 -4.53
N GLU A 211 4.21 10.90 -5.35
CA GLU A 211 4.42 12.27 -4.88
C GLU A 211 3.14 12.85 -4.23
N VAL A 212 1.96 12.62 -4.82
CA VAL A 212 0.69 13.07 -4.23
C VAL A 212 0.43 12.39 -2.90
N VAL A 213 0.58 11.07 -2.81
CA VAL A 213 0.39 10.32 -1.56
C VAL A 213 1.40 10.78 -0.51
N ALA A 214 2.66 10.98 -0.88
CA ALA A 214 3.68 11.50 0.04
C ALA A 214 3.28 12.88 0.62
N THR A 215 2.73 13.76 -0.21
CA THR A 215 2.22 15.07 0.23
C THR A 215 1.06 14.93 1.22
N MET A 216 0.18 13.96 1.03
CA MET A 216 -0.93 13.68 1.95
C MET A 216 -0.45 13.07 3.27
N VAL A 217 0.59 12.25 3.24
CA VAL A 217 1.20 11.63 4.42
C VAL A 217 1.94 12.65 5.29
N ALA A 218 2.57 13.67 4.66
CA ALA A 218 3.48 14.60 5.32
C ALA A 218 2.91 15.33 6.56
N PRO A 219 1.64 15.81 6.58
CA PRO A 219 1.06 16.47 7.77
C PRO A 219 0.73 15.51 8.91
N GLY A 220 0.77 14.20 8.67
CA GLY A 220 0.27 13.16 9.57
C GLY A 220 -1.21 12.86 9.35
N PHE A 221 -1.64 11.69 9.82
CA PHE A 221 -2.98 11.15 9.63
C PHE A 221 -3.32 10.13 10.73
N VAL A 222 -4.57 9.74 10.81
CA VAL A 222 -5.06 8.78 11.82
C VAL A 222 -5.89 7.68 11.16
N SER A 223 -6.09 6.57 11.84
CA SER A 223 -6.78 5.39 11.27
C SER A 223 -8.23 5.66 10.83
N ARG A 224 -8.91 6.66 11.39
CA ARG A 224 -10.26 7.07 10.96
C ARG A 224 -10.30 7.75 9.58
N ASP A 225 -9.16 8.14 9.05
CA ASP A 225 -9.06 8.74 7.71
C ASP A 225 -9.16 7.67 6.61
N PHE A 226 -9.10 6.39 6.97
CA PHE A 226 -9.23 5.28 6.03
C PHE A 226 -10.67 4.77 5.93
N HIS A 227 -11.02 4.37 4.71
CA HIS A 227 -12.17 3.51 4.45
C HIS A 227 -11.72 2.05 4.37
N HIS A 228 -12.66 1.12 4.48
CA HIS A 228 -12.39 -0.31 4.32
C HIS A 228 -12.93 -0.76 2.97
N LEU A 229 -12.14 -1.55 2.24
CA LEU A 229 -12.56 -2.16 0.99
C LEU A 229 -12.25 -3.66 1.05
N PRO A 230 -13.25 -4.56 0.97
CA PRO A 230 -13.01 -5.97 0.67
C PRO A 230 -12.33 -6.07 -0.69
N ILE A 231 -11.04 -6.34 -0.69
CA ILE A 231 -10.18 -6.09 -1.86
C ILE A 231 -10.52 -6.98 -3.05
N LEU A 232 -10.95 -8.21 -2.80
CA LEU A 232 -11.38 -9.13 -3.83
C LEU A 232 -12.82 -8.86 -4.33
N GLY A 233 -13.47 -7.82 -3.79
CA GLY A 233 -14.69 -7.24 -4.35
C GLY A 233 -14.44 -6.28 -5.51
N VAL A 234 -13.20 -5.85 -5.77
CA VAL A 234 -12.88 -5.03 -6.95
C VAL A 234 -13.26 -5.82 -8.21
N PRO A 235 -14.08 -5.26 -9.12
CA PRO A 235 -14.55 -5.98 -10.28
C PRO A 235 -13.42 -6.62 -11.10
N GLY A 236 -13.57 -7.91 -11.42
CA GLY A 236 -12.55 -8.68 -12.14
C GLY A 236 -11.38 -9.21 -11.31
N TRP A 237 -11.32 -8.93 -10.00
CA TRP A 237 -10.25 -9.43 -9.13
C TRP A 237 -10.53 -10.80 -8.54
N TRP A 238 -11.78 -11.27 -8.59
CA TRP A 238 -12.18 -12.59 -8.11
C TRP A 238 -13.15 -13.26 -9.09
N GLN A 239 -13.23 -14.58 -9.04
CA GLN A 239 -14.18 -15.33 -9.85
C GLN A 239 -15.56 -15.33 -9.18
N GLY A 240 -16.63 -15.34 -9.99
CA GLY A 240 -18.01 -15.46 -9.49
C GLY A 240 -18.49 -14.25 -8.67
N GLN A 241 -18.12 -13.05 -9.08
CA GLN A 241 -18.56 -11.79 -8.46
C GLN A 241 -20.00 -11.45 -8.90
N ASP A 242 -20.96 -12.26 -8.44
CA ASP A 242 -22.41 -12.10 -8.67
C ASP A 242 -23.10 -11.43 -7.47
N GLU A 243 -24.43 -11.33 -7.50
CA GLU A 243 -25.23 -10.77 -6.41
C GLU A 243 -25.03 -11.53 -5.10
N ALA A 244 -24.94 -12.86 -5.15
CA ALA A 244 -24.71 -13.69 -3.94
C ALA A 244 -23.32 -13.44 -3.33
N PHE A 245 -22.33 -13.19 -4.19
CA PHE A 245 -20.99 -12.83 -3.73
C PHE A 245 -21.00 -11.54 -2.92
N TYR A 246 -21.67 -10.48 -3.41
CA TYR A 246 -21.71 -9.18 -2.74
C TYR A 246 -22.75 -9.10 -1.61
N ALA A 247 -23.72 -10.02 -1.57
CA ALA A 247 -24.71 -10.13 -0.49
C ALA A 247 -24.14 -10.67 0.84
N ASP A 248 -22.91 -11.20 0.82
CA ASP A 248 -22.23 -11.71 2.00
C ASP A 248 -21.86 -10.57 2.98
N ALA A 249 -22.76 -10.27 3.91
CA ALA A 249 -22.61 -9.19 4.90
C ALA A 249 -21.47 -9.44 5.91
N SER A 250 -20.91 -10.65 6.00
CA SER A 250 -19.73 -10.89 6.82
C SER A 250 -18.46 -10.27 6.21
N VAL A 251 -18.43 -10.14 4.88
CA VAL A 251 -17.36 -9.52 4.09
C VAL A 251 -17.75 -8.10 3.68
N PHE A 252 -18.85 -7.96 2.96
CA PHE A 252 -19.37 -6.69 2.45
C PHE A 252 -20.30 -6.03 3.49
N ARG A 253 -19.71 -5.65 4.61
CA ARG A 253 -20.44 -5.09 5.74
C ARG A 253 -21.19 -3.82 5.33
N PRO A 254 -22.48 -3.69 5.66
CA PRO A 254 -23.26 -2.47 5.41
C PRO A 254 -22.73 -1.29 6.24
N PRO A 255 -23.16 -0.05 5.95
CA PRO A 255 -22.87 1.10 6.79
C PRO A 255 -23.32 0.82 8.24
N LYS A 256 -22.57 1.33 9.22
CA LYS A 256 -23.07 1.35 10.60
C LYS A 256 -24.31 2.24 10.61
N MET A 257 -25.44 1.70 11.03
CA MET A 257 -26.60 2.54 11.31
C MET A 257 -26.23 3.49 12.46
N THR A 258 -26.13 4.77 12.15
CA THR A 258 -26.05 5.80 13.19
C THR A 258 -27.40 5.76 13.91
N GLN A 259 -27.42 5.32 15.15
CA GLN A 259 -28.61 5.51 15.98
C GLN A 259 -28.84 7.03 16.06
N ALA A 260 -30.02 7.47 15.58
CA ALA A 260 -30.47 8.84 15.62
C ALA A 260 -30.72 9.29 17.05
#